data_40cd7c192dc30242b256310b743a6ad2
#
_entry.id   40cd7c192dc30242b256310b743a6ad2
#
_cell.length_a   1.000
_cell.length_b   1.000
_cell.length_c   1.000
_cell.angle_alpha   90.00
_cell.angle_beta   90.00
_cell.angle_gamma   90.00
#
_symmetry.space_group_name_H-M   'P 1'
#
loop_
_entity.id
_entity.type
_entity.pdbx_description
1 polymer ?
#
loop_
_entity_poly.entity_id
_entity_poly.type
_entity_poly.pdbx_seq_one_letter_code
_entity_poly.pdbx_strand_id
1 'polypeptide(L)'
;MPQNSRAEGGDVIVWNDYIFVGYSEIEDFEKFTVARTNRLALDFLASTFTNKKVIGFELNKSDDDSRNNALHLDCCFQPIGNDMAILYKGGFKHEKDYKFIIDYFNKENIIELNKEEMYNMYSNVFSISPKVIISDKDFLVLNNKLRKRGFIVEEVSYSEIGKMSGLFRCSTMPLNRF
;
A
#
# COMPACT_ATOMS: atom_id res chain seq x y z
N MET A 1 -19.89 6.04 9.67
CA MET A 1 -19.22 6.93 8.70
C MET A 1 -20.20 7.97 8.21
N PRO A 2 -19.79 9.21 7.90
CA PRO A 2 -20.66 10.22 7.31
C PRO A 2 -21.29 9.74 6.00
N GLN A 3 -22.45 10.28 5.64
CA GLN A 3 -23.07 10.04 4.35
C GLN A 3 -22.10 10.45 3.23
N ASN A 4 -21.97 9.68 2.17
CA ASN A 4 -21.03 9.88 1.06
C ASN A 4 -19.55 9.63 1.36
N SER A 5 -19.16 9.26 2.58
CA SER A 5 -17.82 8.77 2.90
C SER A 5 -17.61 7.38 2.28
N ARG A 6 -16.47 7.20 1.60
CA ARG A 6 -16.09 5.92 0.98
C ARG A 6 -14.67 5.58 1.37
N ALA A 7 -14.46 4.36 1.86
CA ALA A 7 -13.13 3.82 2.17
C ALA A 7 -13.08 2.33 1.82
N GLU A 8 -11.96 1.90 1.25
CA GLU A 8 -11.65 0.49 1.04
C GLU A 8 -10.40 0.07 1.84
N GLY A 9 -10.37 -1.20 2.26
CA GLY A 9 -9.34 -1.72 3.17
C GLY A 9 -7.91 -1.66 2.62
N GLY A 10 -7.74 -1.76 1.30
CA GLY A 10 -6.43 -1.63 0.65
C GLY A 10 -5.81 -0.24 0.74
N ASP A 11 -6.64 0.78 0.99
CA ASP A 11 -6.19 2.15 1.21
C ASP A 11 -5.83 2.46 2.67
N VAL A 12 -6.11 1.57 3.63
CA VAL A 12 -5.90 1.83 5.05
C VAL A 12 -4.81 0.91 5.60
N ILE A 13 -3.67 1.48 5.97
CA ILE A 13 -2.53 0.75 6.50
C ILE A 13 -2.23 1.24 7.91
N VAL A 14 -2.44 0.37 8.89
CA VAL A 14 -2.08 0.65 10.29
C VAL A 14 -0.61 0.27 10.51
N TRP A 15 0.18 1.22 11.01
CA TRP A 15 1.60 1.02 11.27
C TRP A 15 2.08 1.83 12.47
N ASN A 16 2.47 1.15 13.55
CA ASN A 16 2.89 1.80 14.80
C ASN A 16 1.84 2.85 15.25
N ASP A 17 2.26 4.10 15.46
CA ASP A 17 1.40 5.21 15.85
C ASP A 17 0.67 5.87 14.68
N TYR A 18 0.81 5.34 13.47
CA TYR A 18 0.23 5.91 12.26
C TYR A 18 -0.91 5.06 11.69
N ILE A 19 -1.81 5.75 11.02
CA ILE A 19 -2.72 5.17 10.02
C ILE A 19 -2.45 5.90 8.72
N PHE A 20 -1.86 5.21 7.76
CA PHE A 20 -1.65 5.73 6.41
C PHE A 20 -2.90 5.46 5.57
N VAL A 21 -3.38 6.46 4.86
CA VAL A 21 -4.62 6.37 4.08
C VAL A 21 -4.38 6.85 2.66
N GLY A 22 -4.52 5.95 1.70
CA GLY A 22 -4.62 6.32 0.29
C GLY A 22 -5.99 6.96 0.01
N TYR A 23 -6.03 8.06 -0.72
CA TYR A 23 -7.29 8.71 -1.04
C TYR A 23 -7.25 9.44 -2.38
N SER A 24 -8.42 9.88 -2.83
CA SER A 24 -8.58 10.82 -3.93
C SER A 24 -9.34 12.06 -3.44
N GLU A 25 -8.93 13.24 -3.87
CA GLU A 25 -9.71 14.46 -3.66
C GLU A 25 -11.06 14.36 -4.39
N ILE A 26 -12.02 15.20 -4.03
CA ILE A 26 -13.41 15.12 -4.50
C ILE A 26 -13.47 15.11 -6.02
N GLU A 27 -12.72 16.00 -6.67
CA GLU A 27 -12.71 16.12 -8.14
C GLU A 27 -12.24 14.83 -8.83
N ASP A 28 -11.16 14.21 -8.33
CA ASP A 28 -10.65 12.95 -8.86
C ASP A 28 -11.56 11.78 -8.52
N PHE A 29 -12.19 11.81 -7.34
CA PHE A 29 -13.13 10.77 -6.93
C PHE A 29 -14.39 10.74 -7.80
N GLU A 30 -14.86 11.90 -8.25
CA GLU A 30 -15.98 11.99 -9.17
C GLU A 30 -15.59 11.68 -10.62
N LYS A 31 -14.34 11.96 -10.99
CA LYS A 31 -13.84 11.79 -12.35
C LYS A 31 -13.45 10.36 -12.67
N PHE A 32 -12.75 9.67 -11.78
CA PHE A 32 -12.17 8.35 -12.04
C PHE A 32 -13.01 7.23 -11.43
N THR A 33 -13.45 6.28 -12.26
CA THR A 33 -14.21 5.10 -11.80
C THR A 33 -13.39 4.17 -10.90
N VAL A 34 -12.06 4.23 -11.01
CA VAL A 34 -11.09 3.48 -10.18
C VAL A 34 -10.78 4.14 -8.84
N ALA A 35 -11.28 5.34 -8.55
CA ALA A 35 -11.12 5.97 -7.24
C ALA A 35 -11.99 5.24 -6.19
N ARG A 36 -11.41 4.86 -5.05
CA ARG A 36 -12.04 3.98 -4.07
C ARG A 36 -12.26 4.63 -2.71
N THR A 37 -11.29 5.40 -2.24
CA THR A 37 -11.35 6.10 -0.96
C THR A 37 -11.35 7.61 -1.22
N ASN A 38 -12.26 8.34 -0.61
CA ASN A 38 -12.39 9.77 -0.80
C ASN A 38 -11.89 10.58 0.40
N ARG A 39 -11.72 11.88 0.21
CA ARG A 39 -11.28 12.82 1.24
C ARG A 39 -12.14 12.79 2.49
N LEU A 40 -13.46 12.63 2.34
CA LEU A 40 -14.38 12.57 3.49
C LEU A 40 -14.11 11.37 4.40
N ALA A 41 -13.67 10.24 3.84
CA ALA A 41 -13.27 9.08 4.63
C ALA A 41 -11.96 9.34 5.39
N LEU A 42 -10.97 9.99 4.77
CA LEU A 42 -9.73 10.39 5.44
C LEU A 42 -10.03 11.29 6.65
N ASP A 43 -10.84 12.34 6.48
CA ASP A 43 -11.21 13.27 7.54
C ASP A 43 -11.98 12.57 8.67
N PHE A 44 -12.86 11.63 8.33
CA PHE A 44 -13.56 10.80 9.30
C PHE A 44 -12.60 9.92 10.11
N LEU A 45 -11.66 9.24 9.45
CA LEU A 45 -10.66 8.41 10.13
C LEU A 45 -9.79 9.26 11.07
N ALA A 46 -9.35 10.44 10.60
CA ALA A 46 -8.55 11.36 11.41
C ALA A 46 -9.29 11.85 12.66
N SER A 47 -10.59 12.12 12.55
CA SER A 47 -11.42 12.54 13.69
C SER A 47 -11.76 11.39 14.64
N THR A 48 -11.77 10.14 14.14
CA THR A 48 -12.17 8.96 14.91
C THR A 48 -10.98 8.37 15.68
N PHE A 49 -9.82 8.28 15.07
CA PHE A 49 -8.62 7.66 15.66
C PHE A 49 -7.68 8.72 16.24
N THR A 50 -8.13 9.44 17.25
CA THR A 50 -7.39 10.55 17.88
C THR A 50 -6.11 10.13 18.61
N ASN A 51 -5.96 8.85 18.91
CA ASN A 51 -4.77 8.24 19.51
C ASN A 51 -3.72 7.79 18.45
N LYS A 52 -4.01 8.00 17.16
CA LYS A 52 -3.12 7.70 16.03
C LYS A 52 -2.89 8.94 15.19
N LYS A 53 -1.74 8.99 14.52
CA LYS A 53 -1.46 10.01 13.50
C LYS A 53 -1.99 9.52 12.15
N VAL A 54 -3.11 10.07 11.72
CA VAL A 54 -3.69 9.72 10.41
C VAL A 54 -3.07 10.61 9.34
N ILE A 55 -2.40 9.98 8.37
CA ILE A 55 -1.71 10.65 7.26
C ILE A 55 -2.34 10.21 5.95
N GLY A 56 -2.83 11.17 5.17
CA GLY A 56 -3.40 10.92 3.85
C GLY A 56 -2.36 11.05 2.74
N PHE A 57 -2.38 10.14 1.78
CA PHE A 57 -1.60 10.16 0.55
C PHE A 57 -2.53 10.18 -0.65
N GLU A 58 -2.48 11.25 -1.43
CA GLU A 58 -3.28 11.33 -2.66
C GLU A 58 -2.66 10.45 -3.74
N LEU A 59 -3.45 9.50 -4.27
CA LEU A 59 -2.97 8.51 -5.21
C LEU A 59 -3.22 8.91 -6.66
N ASN A 60 -2.29 8.57 -7.55
CA ASN A 60 -2.49 8.68 -8.99
C ASN A 60 -3.54 7.70 -9.47
N LYS A 61 -4.51 8.21 -10.22
CA LYS A 61 -5.62 7.43 -10.81
C LYS A 61 -5.63 7.53 -12.33
N SER A 62 -5.98 6.43 -12.97
CA SER A 62 -6.19 6.38 -14.42
C SER A 62 -7.19 5.29 -14.76
N ASP A 63 -8.24 5.63 -15.48
CA ASP A 63 -9.21 4.67 -16.04
C ASP A 63 -8.70 4.06 -17.36
N ASP A 64 -7.76 4.74 -18.05
CA ASP A 64 -7.31 4.37 -19.39
C ASP A 64 -6.04 3.52 -19.37
N ASP A 65 -5.18 3.69 -18.39
CA ASP A 65 -3.91 2.95 -18.26
C ASP A 65 -3.70 2.44 -16.84
N SER A 66 -3.93 1.16 -16.65
CA SER A 66 -3.76 0.48 -15.35
C SER A 66 -2.33 0.54 -14.80
N ARG A 67 -1.32 0.76 -15.63
CA ARG A 67 0.08 0.98 -15.20
C ARG A 67 0.32 2.36 -14.59
N ASN A 68 -0.59 3.29 -14.81
CA ASN A 68 -0.59 4.63 -14.21
C ASN A 68 -1.62 4.78 -13.09
N ASN A 69 -2.26 3.67 -12.71
CA ASN A 69 -3.29 3.66 -11.67
C ASN A 69 -2.80 2.93 -10.41
N ALA A 70 -2.68 3.64 -9.30
CA ALA A 70 -2.60 3.03 -7.98
C ALA A 70 -4.02 2.83 -7.45
N LEU A 71 -4.58 1.62 -7.64
CA LEU A 71 -5.96 1.32 -7.24
C LEU A 71 -6.16 1.59 -5.74
N HIS A 72 -5.26 1.07 -4.92
CA HIS A 72 -5.19 1.30 -3.48
C HIS A 72 -3.77 1.64 -3.04
N LEU A 73 -3.63 2.10 -1.80
CA LEU A 73 -2.33 2.41 -1.22
C LEU A 73 -1.42 1.17 -1.17
N ASP A 74 -1.96 0.00 -0.84
CA ASP A 74 -1.21 -1.26 -0.76
C ASP A 74 -0.72 -1.77 -2.13
N CYS A 75 -1.18 -1.17 -3.23
CA CYS A 75 -0.63 -1.43 -4.56
C CYS A 75 0.72 -0.73 -4.81
N CYS A 76 1.02 0.35 -4.09
CA CYS A 76 2.23 1.15 -4.29
C CYS A 76 3.07 1.36 -3.03
N PHE A 77 2.54 1.01 -1.85
CA PHE A 77 3.22 1.16 -0.57
C PHE A 77 2.82 0.06 0.41
N GLN A 78 3.80 -0.63 0.98
CA GLN A 78 3.60 -1.64 2.00
C GLN A 78 4.72 -1.61 3.03
N PRO A 79 4.44 -1.21 4.29
CA PRO A 79 5.36 -1.43 5.40
C PRO A 79 5.57 -2.91 5.67
N ILE A 80 6.81 -3.31 5.94
CA ILE A 80 7.21 -4.69 6.22
C ILE A 80 8.19 -4.76 7.40
N GLY A 81 8.22 -5.91 8.06
CA GLY A 81 9.11 -6.10 9.22
C GLY A 81 8.82 -5.11 10.34
N ASN A 82 9.85 -4.46 10.86
CA ASN A 82 9.74 -3.46 11.93
C ASN A 82 9.90 -2.01 11.42
N ASP A 83 10.71 -1.79 10.38
CA ASP A 83 11.19 -0.46 9.99
C ASP A 83 11.44 -0.30 8.49
N MET A 84 11.00 -1.27 7.68
CA MET A 84 11.20 -1.25 6.23
C MET A 84 9.89 -1.07 5.48
N ALA A 85 9.98 -0.66 4.22
CA ALA A 85 8.84 -0.58 3.33
C ALA A 85 9.19 -0.93 1.87
N ILE A 86 8.20 -1.43 1.16
CA ILE A 86 8.19 -1.56 -0.29
C ILE A 86 7.44 -0.35 -0.84
N LEU A 87 7.99 0.34 -1.84
CA LEU A 87 7.48 1.63 -2.29
C LEU A 87 7.63 1.83 -3.80
N TYR A 88 6.57 2.31 -4.44
CA TYR A 88 6.60 2.80 -5.81
C TYR A 88 6.25 4.30 -5.85
N LYS A 89 7.21 5.13 -6.26
CA LYS A 89 7.05 6.60 -6.31
C LYS A 89 5.87 7.05 -7.18
N GLY A 90 5.67 6.43 -8.33
CA GLY A 90 4.63 6.83 -9.30
C GLY A 90 3.19 6.55 -8.84
N GLY A 91 2.97 5.91 -7.70
CA GLY A 91 1.64 5.74 -7.10
C GLY A 91 1.10 7.00 -6.45
N PHE A 92 1.96 7.96 -6.11
CA PHE A 92 1.61 9.18 -5.38
C PHE A 92 1.46 10.35 -6.32
N LYS A 93 0.40 11.13 -6.15
CA LYS A 93 0.14 12.34 -6.93
C LYS A 93 1.10 13.48 -6.56
N HIS A 94 1.53 13.55 -5.30
CA HIS A 94 2.41 14.60 -4.79
C HIS A 94 3.76 14.05 -4.33
N GLU A 95 4.83 14.70 -4.77
CA GLU A 95 6.19 14.32 -4.38
C GLU A 95 6.42 14.44 -2.86
N LYS A 96 5.73 15.35 -2.17
CA LYS A 96 5.79 15.49 -0.71
C LYS A 96 5.37 14.21 0.02
N ASP A 97 4.40 13.46 -0.51
CA ASP A 97 3.86 12.24 0.10
C ASP A 97 4.90 11.10 0.00
N TYR A 98 5.51 10.97 -1.17
CA TYR A 98 6.64 10.05 -1.35
C TYR A 98 7.83 10.42 -0.44
N LYS A 99 8.21 11.70 -0.36
CA LYS A 99 9.29 12.16 0.51
C LYS A 99 9.01 11.87 1.98
N PHE A 100 7.78 12.08 2.44
CA PHE A 100 7.38 11.74 3.81
C PHE A 100 7.69 10.27 4.14
N ILE A 101 7.37 9.35 3.23
CA ILE A 101 7.63 7.92 3.44
C ILE A 101 9.14 7.63 3.47
N ILE A 102 9.91 8.23 2.56
CA ILE A 102 11.38 8.10 2.54
C ILE A 102 12.01 8.60 3.84
N ASP A 103 11.56 9.75 4.34
CA ASP A 103 12.08 10.35 5.58
C ASP A 103 11.69 9.53 6.82
N TYR A 104 10.47 8.97 6.81
CA TYR A 104 9.98 8.15 7.93
C TYR A 104 10.70 6.80 8.06
N PHE A 105 10.90 6.09 6.94
CA PHE A 105 11.52 4.74 6.94
C PHE A 105 13.04 4.78 6.78
N ASN A 106 13.64 5.91 6.41
CA ASN A 106 14.98 6.09 5.86
C ASN A 106 15.15 5.39 4.50
N LYS A 107 15.87 6.04 3.60
CA LYS A 107 16.01 5.58 2.21
C LYS A 107 16.61 4.18 2.09
N GLU A 108 17.54 3.83 2.95
CA GLU A 108 18.18 2.51 2.99
C GLU A 108 17.24 1.36 3.35
N ASN A 109 16.14 1.67 4.04
CA ASN A 109 15.11 0.71 4.44
C ASN A 109 13.96 0.61 3.42
N ILE A 110 14.06 1.32 2.31
CA ILE A 110 13.07 1.24 1.23
C ILE A 110 13.51 0.24 0.17
N ILE A 111 12.60 -0.62 -0.24
CA ILE A 111 12.69 -1.44 -1.45
C ILE A 111 11.87 -0.72 -2.52
N GLU A 112 12.55 0.01 -3.41
CA GLU A 112 11.87 0.69 -4.50
C GLU A 112 11.45 -0.29 -5.58
N LEU A 113 10.20 -0.12 -6.05
CA LEU A 113 9.62 -0.81 -7.18
C LEU A 113 9.67 0.07 -8.43
N ASN A 114 9.79 -0.56 -9.58
CA ASN A 114 9.52 0.05 -10.86
C ASN A 114 8.03 -0.05 -11.25
N LYS A 115 7.65 0.55 -12.37
CA LYS A 115 6.27 0.62 -12.86
C LYS A 115 5.65 -0.77 -13.13
N GLU A 116 6.42 -1.68 -13.72
CA GLU A 116 5.95 -3.03 -14.02
C GLU A 116 5.83 -3.90 -12.75
N GLU A 117 6.75 -3.72 -11.80
CA GLU A 117 6.66 -4.39 -10.49
C GLU A 117 5.42 -3.92 -9.71
N MET A 118 5.10 -2.62 -9.76
CA MET A 118 3.86 -2.08 -9.16
C MET A 118 2.62 -2.65 -9.87
N TYR A 119 2.59 -2.60 -11.20
CA TYR A 119 1.48 -3.13 -11.99
C TYR A 119 1.21 -4.62 -11.71
N ASN A 120 2.27 -5.40 -11.51
CA ASN A 120 2.20 -6.80 -11.11
C ASN A 120 2.02 -7.00 -9.59
N MET A 121 1.70 -5.95 -8.85
CA MET A 121 1.33 -5.97 -7.43
C MET A 121 2.43 -6.47 -6.48
N TYR A 122 3.70 -6.21 -6.78
CA TYR A 122 4.83 -6.66 -5.97
C TYR A 122 4.82 -6.10 -4.54
N SER A 123 4.19 -4.94 -4.28
CA SER A 123 3.99 -4.42 -2.92
C SER A 123 2.97 -5.22 -2.11
N ASN A 124 2.10 -5.99 -2.75
CA ASN A 124 0.97 -6.68 -2.11
C ASN A 124 1.38 -8.00 -1.43
N VAL A 125 2.55 -8.00 -0.79
CA VAL A 125 3.05 -9.08 0.08
C VAL A 125 2.42 -8.98 1.47
N PHE A 126 2.53 -10.04 2.27
CA PHE A 126 2.03 -10.05 3.63
C PHE A 126 3.13 -10.34 4.65
N SER A 127 3.46 -9.36 5.47
CA SER A 127 4.41 -9.51 6.59
C SER A 127 3.68 -10.10 7.79
N ILE A 128 3.86 -11.40 8.05
CA ILE A 128 3.21 -12.11 9.17
C ILE A 128 3.94 -11.96 10.49
N SER A 129 5.20 -11.58 10.42
CA SER A 129 6.01 -11.27 11.60
C SER A 129 7.12 -10.27 11.22
N PRO A 130 7.90 -9.74 12.18
CA PRO A 130 9.03 -8.87 11.88
C PRO A 130 10.09 -9.46 10.96
N LYS A 131 10.13 -10.79 10.81
CA LYS A 131 11.15 -11.48 10.02
C LYS A 131 10.59 -12.34 8.88
N VAL A 132 9.27 -12.58 8.84
CA VAL A 132 8.67 -13.53 7.89
C VAL A 132 7.69 -12.80 6.99
N ILE A 133 7.88 -12.95 5.68
CA ILE A 133 7.03 -12.35 4.65
C ILE A 133 6.51 -13.46 3.74
N ILE A 134 5.20 -13.48 3.50
CA ILE A 134 4.59 -14.28 2.45
C ILE A 134 4.62 -13.46 1.16
N SER A 135 5.10 -14.07 0.09
CA SER A 135 5.22 -13.45 -1.23
C SER A 135 4.90 -14.46 -2.34
N ASP A 136 4.55 -13.98 -3.51
CA ASP A 136 4.36 -14.87 -4.66
C ASP A 136 5.71 -15.47 -5.10
N LYS A 137 5.70 -16.76 -5.44
CA LYS A 137 6.89 -17.46 -5.93
C LYS A 137 7.47 -16.83 -7.20
N ASP A 138 6.63 -16.20 -8.01
CA ASP A 138 7.01 -15.59 -9.28
C ASP A 138 7.67 -14.19 -9.11
N PHE A 139 7.67 -13.64 -7.89
CA PHE A 139 8.34 -12.37 -7.57
C PHE A 139 9.84 -12.52 -7.29
N LEU A 140 10.54 -13.22 -8.17
CA LEU A 140 11.94 -13.65 -7.97
C LEU A 140 12.87 -12.49 -7.55
N VAL A 141 12.76 -11.34 -8.21
CA VAL A 141 13.61 -10.17 -7.93
C VAL A 141 13.31 -9.61 -6.53
N LEU A 142 12.04 -9.45 -6.18
CA LEU A 142 11.63 -8.96 -4.87
C LEU A 142 12.01 -9.95 -3.77
N ASN A 143 11.74 -11.24 -3.96
CA ASN A 143 12.04 -12.28 -2.99
C ASN A 143 13.53 -12.34 -2.67
N ASN A 144 14.38 -12.17 -3.68
CA ASN A 144 15.83 -12.06 -3.49
C ASN A 144 16.25 -10.79 -2.74
N LYS A 145 15.63 -9.63 -3.04
CA LYS A 145 15.86 -8.38 -2.31
C LYS A 145 15.47 -8.52 -0.83
N LEU A 146 14.33 -9.16 -0.53
CA LEU A 146 13.84 -9.41 0.82
C LEU A 146 14.79 -10.33 1.61
N ARG A 147 15.23 -11.44 1.02
CA ARG A 147 16.20 -12.37 1.64
C ARG A 147 17.53 -11.68 1.95
N LYS A 148 18.03 -10.84 1.04
CA LYS A 148 19.26 -10.05 1.27
C LYS A 148 19.12 -9.05 2.42
N ARG A 149 17.89 -8.65 2.77
CA ARG A 149 17.58 -7.80 3.92
C ARG A 149 17.30 -8.60 5.20
N GLY A 150 17.49 -9.93 5.17
CA GLY A 150 17.38 -10.81 6.33
C GLY A 150 15.97 -11.35 6.59
N PHE A 151 15.04 -11.19 5.66
CA PHE A 151 13.72 -11.79 5.78
C PHE A 151 13.72 -13.27 5.40
N ILE A 152 12.94 -14.06 6.10
CA ILE A 152 12.47 -15.37 5.67
C ILE A 152 11.30 -15.10 4.72
N VAL A 153 11.42 -15.57 3.48
CA VAL A 153 10.37 -15.38 2.46
C VAL A 153 9.70 -16.73 2.20
N GLU A 154 8.46 -16.82 2.63
CA GLU A 154 7.59 -17.94 2.35
C GLU A 154 6.94 -17.73 0.98
N GLU A 155 7.39 -18.50 0.00
CA GLU A 155 6.93 -18.40 -1.37
C GLU A 155 5.68 -19.26 -1.58
N VAL A 156 4.59 -18.60 -1.96
CA VAL A 156 3.30 -19.25 -2.22
C VAL A 156 2.87 -18.96 -3.64
N SER A 157 2.32 -19.94 -4.33
CA SER A 157 1.74 -19.76 -5.67
C SER A 157 0.39 -19.06 -5.53
N TYR A 158 0.31 -17.78 -5.84
CA TYR A 158 -0.89 -16.97 -5.67
C TYR A 158 -1.28 -16.14 -6.92
N SER A 159 -0.50 -16.26 -7.99
CA SER A 159 -0.66 -15.50 -9.23
C SER A 159 -2.04 -15.68 -9.90
N GLU A 160 -2.69 -16.85 -9.74
CA GLU A 160 -4.05 -17.06 -10.26
C GLU A 160 -5.09 -16.15 -9.58
N ILE A 161 -4.95 -15.94 -8.27
CA ILE A 161 -5.77 -14.98 -7.53
C ILE A 161 -5.43 -13.53 -7.95
N GLY A 162 -4.16 -13.26 -8.23
CA GLY A 162 -3.68 -11.96 -8.72
C GLY A 162 -4.37 -11.50 -10.01
N LYS A 163 -4.84 -12.41 -10.85
CA LYS A 163 -5.64 -12.08 -12.04
C LYS A 163 -6.97 -11.37 -11.71
N MET A 164 -7.44 -11.49 -10.47
CA MET A 164 -8.62 -10.79 -9.95
C MET A 164 -8.28 -9.45 -9.28
N SER A 165 -7.08 -8.93 -9.55
CA SER A 165 -6.59 -7.64 -9.04
C SER A 165 -6.43 -7.57 -7.51
N GLY A 166 -5.93 -8.64 -6.90
CA GLY A 166 -5.61 -8.70 -5.47
C GLY A 166 -4.64 -9.83 -5.17
N LEU A 167 -3.70 -9.62 -4.22
CA LEU A 167 -2.78 -10.64 -3.75
C LEU A 167 -2.90 -10.84 -2.23
N PHE A 168 -1.79 -11.06 -1.54
CA PHE A 168 -1.79 -11.47 -0.12
C PHE A 168 -2.35 -10.40 0.81
N ARG A 169 -1.93 -9.12 0.63
CA ARG A 169 -2.41 -8.04 1.49
C ARG A 169 -3.91 -7.77 1.28
N CYS A 170 -4.37 -7.80 0.02
CA CYS A 170 -5.78 -7.63 -0.32
C CYS A 170 -6.67 -8.77 0.20
N SER A 171 -6.10 -9.98 0.33
CA SER A 171 -6.82 -11.18 0.77
C SER A 171 -6.73 -11.44 2.28
N THR A 172 -6.03 -10.58 3.03
CA THR A 172 -5.77 -10.77 4.47
C THR A 172 -6.10 -9.51 5.26
N MET A 173 -6.52 -9.71 6.50
CA MET A 173 -6.70 -8.62 7.47
C MET A 173 -5.98 -8.99 8.76
N PRO A 174 -4.83 -8.37 9.05
CA PRO A 174 -4.14 -8.62 10.32
C PRO A 174 -4.99 -8.08 11.48
N LEU A 175 -5.36 -8.97 12.39
CA LEU A 175 -6.16 -8.62 13.57
C LEU A 175 -5.28 -8.14 14.73
N ASN A 176 -4.05 -8.65 14.79
CA ASN A 176 -3.09 -8.29 15.82
C ASN A 176 -1.67 -8.28 15.25
N ARG A 177 -0.86 -7.31 15.69
CA ARG A 177 0.57 -7.21 15.39
C ARG A 177 1.31 -6.97 16.68
N PHE A 178 2.30 -7.79 16.96
CA PHE A 178 3.13 -7.73 18.17
C PHE A 178 4.48 -7.10 17.83
#